data_038bdd39e7a1e82ee6a6ff818b88fa7e
#
_entry.id   038bdd39e7a1e82ee6a6ff818b88fa7e
#
_cell.length_a   1.000
_cell.length_b   1.000
_cell.length_c   1.000
_cell.angle_alpha   90.00
_cell.angle_beta   90.00
_cell.angle_gamma   90.00
#
_symmetry.space_group_name_H-M   'P 1'
#
loop_
_entity.id
_entity.type
_entity.pdbx_description
1 polymer ?
#
loop_
_entity_poly.entity_id
_entity_poly.type
_entity_poly.pdbx_seq_one_letter_code
_entity_poly.pdbx_strand_id
1 'polypeptide(L)'
;MVRYKDLLTPALLRKRYPFVVEIPLPPMGFRHRLVLMEQWLTDYSETGDYGRWGTRREQQDIAVWGFRDEVTAAAFRANAEMILKLTDRQVTNRLGKRGY
;
A
#
# COMPACT_ATOMS: atom_id res chain seq x y z
N MET A 1 -13.72 -10.71 -24.23
CA MET A 1 -13.41 -9.75 -23.19
C MET A 1 -12.10 -10.09 -22.50
N VAL A 2 -11.28 -9.11 -22.31
CA VAL A 2 -10.00 -9.30 -21.62
C VAL A 2 -10.22 -9.32 -20.11
N ARG A 3 -9.61 -10.28 -19.45
CA ARG A 3 -9.70 -10.36 -18.00
C ARG A 3 -8.47 -9.73 -17.38
N TYR A 4 -8.71 -8.76 -16.54
CA TYR A 4 -7.62 -7.99 -15.93
C TYR A 4 -6.67 -8.86 -15.14
N LYS A 5 -7.18 -9.84 -14.43
CA LYS A 5 -6.32 -10.71 -13.63
C LYS A 5 -5.35 -11.51 -14.48
N ASP A 6 -5.69 -11.74 -15.75
CA ASP A 6 -4.79 -12.43 -16.67
C ASP A 6 -3.70 -11.49 -17.19
N LEU A 7 -3.97 -10.18 -17.17
CA LEU A 7 -3.02 -9.17 -17.64
C LEU A 7 -2.21 -8.56 -16.52
N LEU A 8 -2.75 -8.53 -15.30
CA LEU A 8 -2.11 -7.85 -14.17
C LEU A 8 -1.44 -8.83 -13.23
N THR A 9 -0.55 -9.65 -13.78
CA THR A 9 0.29 -10.52 -12.96
C THR A 9 1.31 -9.68 -12.20
N PRO A 10 1.88 -10.20 -11.10
CA PRO A 10 2.94 -9.47 -10.39
C PRO A 10 4.09 -9.05 -11.29
N ALA A 11 4.47 -9.89 -12.26
CA ALA A 11 5.56 -9.55 -13.17
C ALA A 11 5.20 -8.34 -14.04
N LEU A 12 3.98 -8.29 -14.55
CA LEU A 12 3.51 -7.17 -15.35
C LEU A 12 3.35 -5.90 -14.52
N LEU A 13 2.88 -6.04 -13.28
CA LEU A 13 2.75 -4.91 -12.38
C LEU A 13 4.11 -4.30 -12.04
N ARG A 14 5.14 -5.12 -11.83
CA ARG A 14 6.49 -4.64 -11.59
C ARG A 14 7.05 -3.87 -12.78
N LYS A 15 6.71 -4.31 -13.98
CA LYS A 15 7.11 -3.63 -15.20
C LYS A 15 6.45 -2.26 -15.31
N ARG A 16 5.17 -2.19 -14.99
CA ARG A 16 4.39 -0.96 -15.08
C ARG A 16 4.73 0.01 -13.95
N TYR A 17 5.04 -0.54 -12.77
CA TYR A 17 5.33 0.23 -11.56
C TYR A 17 6.67 -0.25 -11.00
N PRO A 18 7.78 0.26 -11.54
CA PRO A 18 9.09 -0.28 -11.20
C PRO A 18 9.61 0.12 -9.82
N PHE A 19 9.06 1.15 -9.21
CA PHE A 19 9.49 1.58 -7.88
C PHE A 19 8.55 1.02 -6.83
N VAL A 20 8.99 -0.03 -6.15
CA VAL A 20 8.13 -0.78 -5.23
C VAL A 20 8.46 -0.50 -3.78
N VAL A 21 7.42 -0.56 -2.95
CA VAL A 21 7.54 -0.53 -1.50
C VAL A 21 6.98 -1.85 -0.99
N GLU A 22 7.81 -2.63 -0.32
CA GLU A 22 7.42 -3.93 0.23
C GLU A 22 7.28 -3.81 1.73
N ILE A 23 6.14 -4.24 2.25
CA ILE A 23 5.87 -4.17 3.69
C ILE A 23 5.37 -5.54 4.14
N PRO A 24 6.11 -6.21 5.05
CA PRO A 24 5.65 -7.48 5.59
C PRO A 24 4.32 -7.32 6.32
N LEU A 25 3.41 -8.26 6.11
CA LEU A 25 2.14 -8.23 6.82
C LEU A 25 2.35 -8.58 8.29
N PRO A 26 1.77 -7.77 9.20
CA PRO A 26 1.74 -8.16 10.61
C PRO A 26 0.93 -9.44 10.80
N PRO A 27 1.11 -10.17 11.91
CA PRO A 27 0.38 -11.42 12.15
C PRO A 27 -1.13 -11.31 12.03
N MET A 28 -1.69 -10.15 12.39
CA MET A 28 -3.13 -9.91 12.32
C MET A 28 -3.53 -9.10 11.08
N GLY A 29 -2.62 -8.93 10.12
CA GLY A 29 -2.86 -8.05 8.98
C GLY A 29 -2.73 -6.59 9.35
N PHE A 30 -2.91 -5.71 8.36
CA PHE A 30 -2.81 -4.26 8.60
C PHE A 30 -4.04 -3.69 9.30
N ARG A 31 -5.20 -4.31 9.08
CA ARG A 31 -6.46 -3.89 9.68
C ARG A 31 -6.76 -2.43 9.34
N HIS A 32 -7.06 -1.60 10.33
CA HIS A 32 -7.42 -0.19 10.10
C HIS A 32 -6.26 0.65 9.57
N ARG A 33 -5.03 0.20 9.76
CA ARG A 33 -3.86 0.91 9.23
C ARG A 33 -3.87 0.91 7.71
N LEU A 34 -4.39 -0.14 7.10
CA LEU A 34 -4.52 -0.19 5.64
C LEU A 34 -5.43 0.92 5.14
N VAL A 35 -6.50 1.22 5.87
CA VAL A 35 -7.40 2.31 5.49
C VAL A 35 -6.66 3.64 5.46
N LEU A 36 -5.82 3.89 6.47
CA LEU A 36 -5.03 5.12 6.52
C LEU A 36 -4.04 5.21 5.35
N MET A 37 -3.39 4.10 5.02
CA MET A 37 -2.47 4.06 3.90
C MET A 37 -3.18 4.35 2.59
N GLU A 38 -4.35 3.77 2.38
CA GLU A 38 -5.10 3.96 1.16
C GLU A 38 -5.70 5.36 1.05
N GLN A 39 -6.10 5.95 2.16
CA GLN A 39 -6.54 7.34 2.18
C GLN A 39 -5.41 8.28 1.80
N TRP A 40 -4.20 8.01 2.31
CA TRP A 40 -3.04 8.80 1.94
C TRP A 40 -2.79 8.75 0.43
N LEU A 41 -2.88 7.54 -0.14
CA LEU A 41 -2.69 7.37 -1.58
C LEU A 41 -3.74 8.14 -2.38
N THR A 42 -4.98 8.10 -1.94
CA THR A 42 -6.06 8.84 -2.59
C THR A 42 -5.82 10.34 -2.53
N ASP A 43 -5.37 10.84 -1.38
CA ASP A 43 -5.13 12.28 -1.19
C ASP A 43 -3.89 12.75 -1.94
N TYR A 44 -2.86 11.92 -2.00
CA TYR A 44 -1.59 12.27 -2.63
C TYR A 44 -1.65 12.18 -4.14
N SER A 45 -2.27 11.13 -4.65
CA SER A 45 -2.33 10.85 -6.08
C SER A 45 -3.77 10.96 -6.57
N GLU A 46 -4.09 12.04 -7.26
CA GLU A 46 -5.43 12.27 -7.78
C GLU A 46 -5.84 11.20 -8.79
N THR A 47 -4.87 10.62 -9.48
CA THR A 47 -5.14 9.63 -10.52
C THR A 47 -5.27 8.22 -9.98
N GLY A 48 -4.78 7.97 -8.76
CA GLY A 48 -4.72 6.62 -8.23
C GLY A 48 -3.80 5.70 -9.03
N ASP A 49 -2.79 6.26 -9.68
CA ASP A 49 -1.92 5.52 -10.57
C ASP A 49 -0.82 4.79 -9.79
N TYR A 50 -1.19 3.71 -9.18
CA TYR A 50 -0.26 2.84 -8.48
C TYR A 50 -0.76 1.40 -8.60
N GLY A 51 0.16 0.45 -8.38
CA GLY A 51 -0.20 -0.95 -8.33
C GLY A 51 -0.13 -1.48 -6.91
N ARG A 52 -0.88 -2.54 -6.67
CA ARG A 52 -0.85 -3.22 -5.38
C ARG A 52 -1.01 -4.72 -5.62
N TRP A 53 -0.13 -5.50 -4.98
CA TRP A 53 -0.22 -6.96 -5.07
C TRP A 53 0.41 -7.57 -3.83
N GLY A 54 0.38 -8.89 -3.75
CA GLY A 54 0.99 -9.61 -2.66
C GLY A 54 2.08 -10.53 -3.17
N THR A 55 3.04 -10.82 -2.32
CA THR A 55 4.03 -11.83 -2.58
C THR A 55 4.34 -12.56 -1.27
N ARG A 56 5.08 -13.64 -1.36
CA ARG A 56 5.45 -14.43 -0.19
C ARG A 56 6.93 -14.76 -0.28
N ARG A 57 7.62 -14.55 0.82
CA ARG A 57 9.06 -14.82 0.87
C ARG A 57 9.39 -15.42 2.22
N GLU A 58 10.00 -16.60 2.20
CA GLU A 58 10.38 -17.29 3.43
C GLU A 58 9.21 -17.44 4.40
N GLN A 59 8.05 -17.83 3.86
CA GLN A 59 6.81 -18.05 4.62
C GLN A 59 6.22 -16.76 5.22
N GLN A 60 6.71 -15.61 4.79
CA GLN A 60 6.19 -14.32 5.20
C GLN A 60 5.40 -13.69 4.06
N ASP A 61 4.15 -13.35 4.33
CA ASP A 61 3.33 -12.62 3.37
C ASP A 61 3.78 -11.16 3.35
N ILE A 62 3.92 -10.61 2.15
CA ILE A 62 4.41 -9.26 1.95
C ILE A 62 3.44 -8.53 1.05
N ALA A 63 2.98 -7.35 1.49
CA ALA A 63 2.20 -6.46 0.65
C ALA A 63 3.15 -5.58 -0.16
N VAL A 64 2.85 -5.40 -1.43
CA VAL A 64 3.68 -4.63 -2.34
C VAL A 64 2.85 -3.51 -2.94
N TRP A 65 3.36 -2.29 -2.86
CA TRP A 65 2.81 -1.14 -3.58
C TRP A 65 3.84 -0.70 -4.62
N GLY A 66 3.40 -0.53 -5.86
CA GLY A 66 4.26 -0.12 -6.94
C GLY A 66 3.91 1.25 -7.47
N PHE A 67 4.91 2.02 -7.83
CA PHE A 67 4.75 3.39 -8.30
C PHE A 67 5.57 3.62 -9.56
N ARG A 68 5.17 4.63 -10.32
CA ARG A 68 5.87 4.96 -11.56
C ARG A 68 7.10 5.80 -11.32
N ASP A 69 7.17 6.50 -10.19
CA ASP A 69 8.31 7.35 -9.90
C ASP A 69 8.84 7.10 -8.49
N GLU A 70 10.11 7.40 -8.32
CA GLU A 70 10.81 7.15 -7.08
C GLU A 70 10.36 8.08 -5.95
N VAL A 71 10.01 9.31 -6.29
CA VAL A 71 9.58 10.30 -5.30
C VAL A 71 8.29 9.86 -4.62
N THR A 72 7.32 9.39 -5.39
CA THR A 72 6.06 8.91 -4.84
C THR A 72 6.28 7.67 -3.99
N ALA A 73 7.14 6.75 -4.45
CA ALA A 73 7.45 5.55 -3.69
C ALA A 73 8.08 5.90 -2.34
N ALA A 74 9.03 6.83 -2.33
CA ALA A 74 9.69 7.26 -1.09
C ALA A 74 8.70 7.94 -0.14
N ALA A 75 7.81 8.77 -0.66
CA ALA A 75 6.80 9.44 0.15
C ALA A 75 5.83 8.43 0.77
N PHE A 76 5.40 7.45 -0.01
CA PHE A 76 4.53 6.40 0.50
C PHE A 76 5.21 5.60 1.59
N ARG A 77 6.48 5.22 1.36
CA ARG A 77 7.24 4.44 2.35
C ARG A 77 7.31 5.18 3.69
N ALA A 78 7.66 6.46 3.66
CA ALA A 78 7.77 7.26 4.87
C ALA A 78 6.44 7.33 5.61
N ASN A 79 5.35 7.55 4.89
CA ASN A 79 4.02 7.62 5.48
C ASN A 79 3.59 6.27 6.05
N ALA A 80 3.84 5.19 5.33
CA ALA A 80 3.50 3.86 5.80
C ALA A 80 4.26 3.51 7.07
N GLU A 81 5.55 3.82 7.13
CA GLU A 81 6.35 3.57 8.32
C GLU A 81 5.80 4.32 9.53
N MET A 82 5.37 5.56 9.33
CA MET A 82 4.75 6.33 10.38
C MET A 82 3.44 5.69 10.86
N ILE A 83 2.59 5.29 9.91
CA ILE A 83 1.30 4.67 10.24
C ILE A 83 1.50 3.37 11.02
N LEU A 84 2.49 2.57 10.64
CA LEU A 84 2.75 1.30 11.30
C LEU A 84 3.24 1.46 12.72
N LYS A 85 3.79 2.62 13.06
CA LYS A 85 4.24 2.94 14.43
C LYS A 85 3.14 3.49 15.31
N LEU A 86 1.96 3.79 14.75
CA LEU A 86 0.86 4.31 15.54
C LEU A 86 0.29 3.23 16.45
N THR A 87 -0.15 3.64 17.64
CA THR A 87 -0.92 2.74 18.51
C THR A 87 -2.32 2.58 17.94
N ASP A 88 -3.03 1.55 18.38
CA ASP A 88 -4.40 1.33 17.94
C ASP A 88 -5.30 2.53 18.26
N ARG A 89 -5.07 3.15 19.41
CA ARG A 89 -5.82 4.35 19.80
C ARG A 89 -5.57 5.50 18.85
N GLN A 90 -4.30 5.69 18.45
CA GLN A 90 -3.95 6.75 17.49
C GLN A 90 -4.58 6.50 16.13
N VAL A 91 -4.59 5.24 15.69
CA VAL A 91 -5.23 4.87 14.44
C VAL A 91 -6.72 5.20 14.48
N THR A 92 -7.40 4.80 15.56
CA THR A 92 -8.82 5.07 15.73
C THR A 92 -9.09 6.58 15.72
N ASN A 93 -8.27 7.37 16.40
CA ASN A 93 -8.43 8.82 16.43
C ASN A 93 -8.31 9.43 15.04
N ARG A 94 -7.35 8.97 14.25
CA ARG A 94 -7.17 9.49 12.90
C ARG A 94 -8.35 9.15 12.00
N LEU A 95 -8.88 7.94 12.13
CA LEU A 95 -10.06 7.54 11.35
C LEU A 95 -11.27 8.38 11.74
N GLY A 96 -11.46 8.66 13.01
CA GLY A 96 -12.52 9.52 13.47
C GLY A 96 -12.43 10.93 12.92
N LYS A 97 -11.22 11.46 12.82
CA LYS A 97 -10.99 12.81 12.28
C LYS A 97 -11.29 12.92 10.80
N ARG A 98 -11.39 11.80 10.10
CA ARG A 98 -11.71 11.80 8.68
C ARG A 98 -13.23 11.81 8.43
N GLY A 99 -14.04 11.99 9.47
CA GLY A 99 -15.47 12.13 9.33
C GLY A 99 -16.25 10.83 9.39
N TYR A 100 -15.70 9.85 9.99
CA TYR A 100 -16.37 8.54 10.15
C TYR A 100 -17.26 8.45 11.38
#